data_8a1fdbb73e8b01f74d6f88833d67e765
#
_entry.id   8a1fdbb73e8b01f74d6f88833d67e765
#
_cell.length_a   1.000
_cell.length_b   1.000
_cell.length_c   1.000
_cell.angle_alpha   90.00
_cell.angle_beta   90.00
_cell.angle_gamma   90.00
#
_symmetry.space_group_name_H-M   'P 1'
#
loop_
_entity.id
_entity.type
_entity.pdbx_description
1 polymer ?
#
loop_
_entity_poly.entity_id
_entity_poly.type
_entity_poly.pdbx_seq_one_letter_code
_entity_poly.pdbx_strand_id
1 'polypeptide(L)'
;MEKTVGNYITIEAAGIIEETEDIKEKVENVLAEELSRLIRFHYYLNVLVAGLGNSAVTPDSLGPQTASRIRVTNHLFEMFGADGDDEMARVSCIAPGVTAVTGMETAELVKKIAELVEPEVIIVIDSLAARDIKRLSTTIQITDTGISPGAGMGNRRTGINSETSGAKVVAIGVPTVIDVTTVIRDALAGGPGSTGTEETEAYIKEHEAQMIVTSTD
;
A
#
# COMPACT_ATOMS: atom_id res chain seq x y z
N MET A 1 -4.89 13.31 14.44
CA MET A 1 -5.61 13.27 13.15
C MET A 1 -6.79 12.33 13.32
N GLU A 2 -8.00 12.79 13.06
CA GLU A 2 -9.19 11.97 13.09
C GLU A 2 -9.16 11.03 11.88
N LYS A 3 -9.40 9.72 12.08
CA LYS A 3 -9.45 8.75 10.98
C LYS A 3 -10.72 8.99 10.17
N THR A 4 -10.62 8.96 8.86
CA THR A 4 -11.77 8.99 7.96
C THR A 4 -12.66 7.77 8.25
N VAL A 5 -13.99 7.96 8.23
CA VAL A 5 -14.95 6.86 8.43
C VAL A 5 -14.85 5.89 7.25
N GLY A 6 -14.67 4.61 7.54
CA GLY A 6 -14.54 3.54 6.54
C GLY A 6 -14.02 2.24 7.14
N ASN A 7 -13.71 1.28 6.28
CA ASN A 7 -13.19 -0.01 6.67
C ASN A 7 -11.66 0.02 6.76
N TYR A 8 -11.12 -0.55 7.84
CA TYR A 8 -9.69 -0.72 8.08
C TYR A 8 -9.46 -2.17 8.50
N ILE A 9 -8.88 -2.94 7.61
CA ILE A 9 -8.64 -4.37 7.78
C ILE A 9 -7.14 -4.57 7.94
N THR A 10 -6.73 -5.41 8.87
CA THR A 10 -5.34 -5.82 9.04
C THR A 10 -5.29 -7.34 9.01
N ILE A 11 -4.55 -7.90 8.06
CA ILE A 11 -4.25 -9.32 7.98
C ILE A 11 -2.89 -9.51 8.63
N GLU A 12 -2.83 -10.28 9.71
CA GLU A 12 -1.59 -10.65 10.37
C GLU A 12 -1.05 -11.94 9.74
N ALA A 13 0.10 -11.86 9.10
CA ALA A 13 0.74 -12.92 8.34
C ALA A 13 2.17 -13.16 8.86
N ALA A 14 2.33 -13.33 10.18
CA ALA A 14 3.64 -13.46 10.82
C ALA A 14 4.51 -14.58 10.21
N GLY A 15 3.88 -15.66 9.74
CA GLY A 15 4.58 -16.77 9.07
C GLY A 15 4.94 -16.54 7.60
N ILE A 16 4.57 -15.41 7.00
CA ILE A 16 4.85 -15.16 5.57
C ILE A 16 6.36 -15.08 5.29
N ILE A 17 7.14 -14.69 6.29
CA ILE A 17 8.61 -14.64 6.22
C ILE A 17 9.22 -16.04 6.05
N GLU A 18 8.52 -17.08 6.51
CA GLU A 18 8.98 -18.47 6.38
C GLU A 18 8.85 -19.02 4.96
N GLU A 19 8.19 -18.24 4.07
CA GLU A 19 8.03 -18.52 2.63
C GLU A 19 7.46 -19.91 2.29
N THR A 20 6.72 -20.53 3.21
CA THR A 20 6.07 -21.82 2.92
C THR A 20 4.85 -21.63 2.03
N GLU A 21 4.66 -22.51 1.04
CA GLU A 21 3.53 -22.43 0.09
C GLU A 21 2.17 -22.47 0.81
N ASP A 22 2.03 -23.29 1.86
CA ASP A 22 0.80 -23.38 2.66
C ASP A 22 0.42 -22.04 3.32
N ILE A 23 1.40 -21.27 3.79
CA ILE A 23 1.16 -19.96 4.39
C ILE A 23 0.82 -18.93 3.31
N LYS A 24 1.52 -18.95 2.18
CA LYS A 24 1.23 -18.07 1.04
C LYS A 24 -0.20 -18.25 0.55
N GLU A 25 -0.61 -19.49 0.29
CA GLU A 25 -1.97 -19.81 -0.16
C GLU A 25 -3.03 -19.34 0.85
N LYS A 26 -2.81 -19.53 2.15
CA LYS A 26 -3.72 -19.04 3.19
C LYS A 26 -3.84 -17.53 3.17
N VAL A 27 -2.72 -16.81 3.06
CA VAL A 27 -2.71 -15.34 3.02
C VAL A 27 -3.39 -14.84 1.76
N GLU A 28 -3.15 -15.45 0.61
CA GLU A 28 -3.80 -15.13 -0.66
C GLU A 28 -5.33 -15.31 -0.56
N ASN A 29 -5.80 -16.42 0.00
CA ASN A 29 -7.22 -16.68 0.17
C ASN A 29 -7.89 -15.67 1.11
N VAL A 30 -7.25 -15.34 2.24
CA VAL A 30 -7.78 -14.33 3.17
C VAL A 30 -7.79 -12.94 2.51
N LEU A 31 -6.73 -12.58 1.79
CA LEU A 31 -6.66 -11.32 1.06
C LEU A 31 -7.77 -11.21 0.02
N ALA A 32 -7.97 -12.27 -0.76
CA ALA A 32 -9.03 -12.33 -1.78
C ALA A 32 -10.43 -12.22 -1.14
N GLU A 33 -10.67 -12.90 -0.02
CA GLU A 33 -11.94 -12.81 0.72
C GLU A 33 -12.20 -11.39 1.23
N GLU A 34 -11.22 -10.75 1.87
CA GLU A 34 -11.39 -9.38 2.38
C GLU A 34 -11.58 -8.36 1.24
N LEU A 35 -10.87 -8.52 0.12
CA LEU A 35 -11.08 -7.68 -1.05
C LEU A 35 -12.48 -7.88 -1.65
N SER A 36 -12.99 -9.12 -1.68
CA SER A 36 -14.34 -9.41 -2.21
C SER A 36 -15.47 -8.78 -1.38
N ARG A 37 -15.23 -8.52 -0.09
CA ARG A 37 -16.16 -7.79 0.78
C ARG A 37 -16.19 -6.30 0.47
N LEU A 38 -15.05 -5.76 0.04
CA LEU A 38 -14.92 -4.34 -0.30
C LEU A 38 -15.26 -4.06 -1.76
N ILE A 39 -14.93 -4.97 -2.66
CA ILE A 39 -15.11 -4.81 -4.11
C ILE A 39 -16.12 -5.85 -4.58
N ARG A 40 -17.30 -5.37 -4.98
CA ARG A 40 -18.31 -6.27 -5.57
C ARG A 40 -17.92 -6.55 -7.01
N PHE A 41 -17.46 -7.77 -7.28
CA PHE A 41 -17.22 -8.23 -8.64
C PHE A 41 -18.51 -8.29 -9.45
N HIS A 42 -18.43 -7.86 -10.68
CA HIS A 42 -19.41 -8.10 -11.73
C HIS A 42 -18.70 -8.15 -13.08
N TYR A 43 -19.34 -8.76 -14.05
CA TYR A 43 -18.85 -8.81 -15.41
C TYR A 43 -18.63 -7.40 -15.95
N TYR A 44 -17.53 -7.16 -16.64
CA TYR A 44 -17.06 -5.83 -17.07
C TYR A 44 -16.61 -4.85 -15.98
N LEU A 45 -16.50 -5.28 -14.74
CA LEU A 45 -15.94 -4.39 -13.72
C LEU A 45 -14.64 -3.74 -14.22
N ASN A 46 -14.64 -2.42 -14.33
CA ASN A 46 -13.47 -1.67 -14.80
C ASN A 46 -12.57 -1.31 -13.61
N VAL A 47 -11.38 -1.86 -13.59
CA VAL A 47 -10.43 -1.74 -12.48
C VAL A 47 -9.13 -1.10 -12.96
N LEU A 48 -8.68 -0.07 -12.25
CA LEU A 48 -7.33 0.47 -12.37
C LEU A 48 -6.49 0.01 -11.18
N VAL A 49 -5.40 -0.68 -11.42
CA VAL A 49 -4.41 -1.00 -10.38
C VAL A 49 -3.26 0.01 -10.46
N ALA A 50 -2.94 0.66 -9.34
CA ALA A 50 -1.86 1.62 -9.22
C ALA A 50 -0.83 1.13 -8.18
N GLY A 51 0.33 0.66 -8.65
CA GLY A 51 1.45 0.27 -7.79
C GLY A 51 2.34 1.47 -7.49
N LEU A 52 2.25 2.01 -6.26
CA LEU A 52 3.00 3.19 -5.83
C LEU A 52 4.39 2.82 -5.33
N GLY A 53 5.31 3.77 -5.42
CA GLY A 53 6.67 3.64 -4.91
C GLY A 53 7.73 3.73 -5.99
N ASN A 54 8.97 3.43 -5.61
CA ASN A 54 10.15 3.50 -6.46
C ASN A 54 10.74 2.10 -6.66
N SER A 55 10.70 1.59 -7.87
CA SER A 55 11.25 0.26 -8.21
C SER A 55 12.77 0.12 -8.00
N ALA A 56 13.51 1.24 -7.94
CA ALA A 56 14.95 1.26 -7.69
C ALA A 56 15.31 1.25 -6.19
N VAL A 57 14.32 1.36 -5.30
CA VAL A 57 14.49 1.38 -3.84
C VAL A 57 13.77 0.18 -3.25
N THR A 58 14.51 -0.84 -2.81
CA THR A 58 13.96 -2.12 -2.35
C THR A 58 12.78 -1.97 -1.40
N PRO A 59 12.86 -1.23 -0.28
CA PRO A 59 11.75 -1.11 0.64
C PRO A 59 10.54 -0.32 0.09
N ASP A 60 10.69 0.40 -1.01
CA ASP A 60 9.65 1.18 -1.68
C ASP A 60 9.19 0.54 -3.01
N SER A 61 9.64 -0.68 -3.28
CA SER A 61 9.38 -1.35 -4.57
C SER A 61 8.13 -2.25 -4.60
N LEU A 62 7.43 -2.43 -3.48
CA LEU A 62 6.28 -3.34 -3.39
C LEU A 62 5.22 -3.05 -4.46
N GLY A 63 4.77 -1.80 -4.55
CA GLY A 63 3.75 -1.40 -5.51
C GLY A 63 4.18 -1.65 -6.97
N PRO A 64 5.32 -1.13 -7.44
CA PRO A 64 5.82 -1.39 -8.79
C PRO A 64 6.05 -2.87 -9.08
N GLN A 65 6.58 -3.64 -8.13
CA GLN A 65 6.79 -5.08 -8.27
C GLN A 65 5.46 -5.84 -8.42
N THR A 66 4.47 -5.49 -7.62
CA THR A 66 3.13 -6.07 -7.72
C THR A 66 2.49 -5.69 -9.05
N ALA A 67 2.54 -4.41 -9.44
CA ALA A 67 2.00 -3.92 -10.70
C ALA A 67 2.56 -4.69 -11.90
N SER A 68 3.86 -5.01 -11.90
CA SER A 68 4.50 -5.78 -12.97
C SER A 68 4.00 -7.22 -13.13
N ARG A 69 3.30 -7.75 -12.12
CA ARG A 69 2.75 -9.12 -12.09
C ARG A 69 1.23 -9.15 -12.29
N ILE A 70 0.57 -8.01 -12.33
CA ILE A 70 -0.87 -7.93 -12.56
C ILE A 70 -1.20 -8.35 -13.99
N ARG A 71 -2.17 -9.25 -14.12
CA ARG A 71 -2.72 -9.62 -15.44
C ARG A 71 -3.62 -8.49 -15.94
N VAL A 72 -3.14 -7.71 -16.88
CA VAL A 72 -3.94 -6.67 -17.54
C VAL A 72 -4.81 -7.27 -18.64
N THR A 73 -6.06 -6.83 -18.71
CA THR A 73 -7.07 -7.41 -19.62
C THR A 73 -7.83 -6.35 -20.41
N ASN A 74 -7.77 -5.06 -20.03
CA ASN A 74 -8.55 -4.02 -20.69
C ASN A 74 -8.37 -4.00 -22.21
N HIS A 75 -7.12 -4.15 -22.69
CA HIS A 75 -6.82 -4.19 -24.13
C HIS A 75 -7.52 -5.36 -24.87
N LEU A 76 -7.80 -6.48 -24.18
CA LEU A 76 -8.53 -7.60 -24.78
C LEU A 76 -9.99 -7.22 -25.04
N PHE A 77 -10.60 -6.51 -24.10
CA PHE A 77 -11.96 -6.00 -24.29
C PHE A 77 -12.05 -4.96 -25.42
N GLU A 78 -11.02 -4.13 -25.59
CA GLU A 78 -10.95 -3.18 -26.69
C GLU A 78 -10.77 -3.86 -28.05
N MET A 79 -9.99 -4.96 -28.10
CA MET A 79 -9.71 -5.69 -29.34
C MET A 79 -10.82 -6.65 -29.76
N PHE A 80 -11.43 -7.35 -28.80
CA PHE A 80 -12.35 -8.46 -29.05
C PHE A 80 -13.79 -8.17 -28.63
N GLY A 81 -14.05 -7.02 -28.00
CA GLY A 81 -15.37 -6.66 -27.50
C GLY A 81 -15.81 -7.51 -26.30
N ALA A 82 -17.13 -7.55 -26.08
CA ALA A 82 -17.73 -8.20 -24.94
C ALA A 82 -17.83 -9.74 -25.03
N ASP A 83 -17.49 -10.31 -26.16
CA ASP A 83 -17.57 -11.77 -26.39
C ASP A 83 -16.44 -12.56 -25.68
N GLY A 84 -15.82 -11.89 -24.70
CA GLY A 84 -14.79 -12.48 -23.85
C GLY A 84 -15.38 -13.36 -22.73
N ASP A 85 -14.49 -13.79 -21.86
CA ASP A 85 -14.76 -14.61 -20.71
C ASP A 85 -15.64 -13.87 -19.68
N ASP A 86 -16.84 -14.38 -19.41
CA ASP A 86 -17.84 -13.81 -18.48
C ASP A 86 -17.30 -13.69 -17.03
N GLU A 87 -16.16 -14.31 -16.74
CA GLU A 87 -15.52 -14.29 -15.43
C GLU A 87 -14.40 -13.24 -15.34
N MET A 88 -14.19 -12.44 -16.40
CA MET A 88 -13.06 -11.51 -16.50
C MET A 88 -13.47 -10.06 -16.24
N ALA A 89 -12.75 -9.38 -15.35
CA ALA A 89 -12.81 -7.93 -15.19
C ALA A 89 -11.92 -7.22 -16.24
N ARG A 90 -12.25 -5.95 -16.54
CA ARG A 90 -11.41 -5.07 -17.35
C ARG A 90 -10.34 -4.46 -16.45
N VAL A 91 -9.11 -4.91 -16.57
CA VAL A 91 -8.00 -4.47 -15.69
C VAL A 91 -6.97 -3.68 -16.49
N SER A 92 -6.79 -2.43 -16.07
CA SER A 92 -5.65 -1.57 -16.44
C SER A 92 -4.68 -1.48 -15.27
N CYS A 93 -3.39 -1.33 -15.52
CA CYS A 93 -2.38 -1.26 -14.46
C CYS A 93 -1.32 -0.21 -14.77
N ILE A 94 -0.87 0.51 -13.74
CA ILE A 94 0.21 1.50 -13.82
C ILE A 94 1.14 1.40 -12.62
N ALA A 95 2.40 1.76 -12.85
CA ALA A 95 3.38 2.08 -11.81
C ALA A 95 3.85 3.52 -12.05
N PRO A 96 3.20 4.55 -11.45
CA PRO A 96 3.44 5.95 -11.79
C PRO A 96 4.81 6.47 -11.33
N GLY A 97 5.49 5.73 -10.45
CA GLY A 97 6.73 6.17 -9.81
C GLY A 97 6.48 7.20 -8.71
N VAL A 98 7.56 7.80 -8.24
CA VAL A 98 7.55 8.80 -7.17
C VAL A 98 7.90 10.20 -7.69
N THR A 99 7.44 11.24 -7.00
CA THR A 99 7.66 12.64 -7.39
C THR A 99 9.14 12.99 -7.58
N ALA A 100 10.03 12.39 -6.77
CA ALA A 100 11.47 12.61 -6.88
C ALA A 100 12.08 12.07 -8.19
N VAL A 101 11.43 11.11 -8.83
CA VAL A 101 11.88 10.51 -10.12
C VAL A 101 11.18 11.17 -11.30
N THR A 102 9.88 11.40 -11.19
CA THR A 102 9.04 11.88 -12.31
C THR A 102 8.95 13.40 -12.40
N GLY A 103 9.20 14.11 -11.29
CA GLY A 103 8.93 15.54 -11.16
C GLY A 103 7.44 15.89 -11.05
N MET A 104 6.55 14.89 -11.01
CA MET A 104 5.10 15.06 -10.98
C MET A 104 4.52 14.46 -9.69
N GLU A 105 3.44 15.05 -9.18
CA GLU A 105 2.77 14.52 -8.01
C GLU A 105 2.05 13.21 -8.35
N THR A 106 2.37 12.13 -7.62
CA THR A 106 1.87 10.77 -7.89
C THR A 106 0.34 10.70 -7.89
N ALA A 107 -0.32 11.41 -6.95
CA ALA A 107 -1.77 11.43 -6.89
C ALA A 107 -2.42 12.10 -8.10
N GLU A 108 -1.78 13.14 -8.64
CA GLU A 108 -2.26 13.81 -9.87
C GLU A 108 -2.11 12.91 -11.10
N LEU A 109 -1.02 12.14 -11.17
CA LEU A 109 -0.85 11.14 -12.24
C LEU A 109 -1.95 10.07 -12.17
N VAL A 110 -2.19 9.50 -10.99
CA VAL A 110 -3.25 8.49 -10.81
C VAL A 110 -4.62 9.07 -11.17
N LYS A 111 -4.92 10.30 -10.75
CA LYS A 111 -6.15 11.00 -11.10
C LYS A 111 -6.31 11.17 -12.62
N LYS A 112 -5.27 11.63 -13.31
CA LYS A 112 -5.33 11.82 -14.78
C LYS A 112 -5.49 10.51 -15.53
N ILE A 113 -4.91 9.43 -15.04
CA ILE A 113 -5.10 8.11 -15.63
C ILE A 113 -6.49 7.56 -15.30
N ALA A 114 -7.03 7.83 -14.11
CA ALA A 114 -8.41 7.49 -13.80
C ALA A 114 -9.42 8.24 -14.71
N GLU A 115 -9.17 9.50 -15.04
CA GLU A 115 -9.98 10.25 -16.02
C GLU A 115 -9.92 9.63 -17.43
N LEU A 116 -8.81 8.98 -17.81
CA LEU A 116 -8.64 8.29 -19.09
C LEU A 116 -9.30 6.92 -19.12
N VAL A 117 -9.14 6.14 -18.02
CA VAL A 117 -9.58 4.74 -17.94
C VAL A 117 -11.04 4.63 -17.50
N GLU A 118 -11.55 5.66 -16.80
CA GLU A 118 -12.88 5.70 -16.19
C GLU A 118 -13.19 4.45 -15.34
N PRO A 119 -12.31 4.09 -14.37
CA PRO A 119 -12.50 2.88 -13.59
C PRO A 119 -13.64 3.03 -12.59
N GLU A 120 -14.34 1.94 -12.29
CA GLU A 120 -15.28 1.86 -11.18
C GLU A 120 -14.55 1.72 -9.85
N VAL A 121 -13.40 1.02 -9.88
CA VAL A 121 -12.56 0.77 -8.71
C VAL A 121 -11.09 1.03 -9.04
N ILE A 122 -10.42 1.74 -8.15
CA ILE A 122 -8.96 1.90 -8.15
C ILE A 122 -8.39 1.10 -6.99
N ILE A 123 -7.53 0.13 -7.28
CA ILE A 123 -6.77 -0.59 -6.25
C ILE A 123 -5.38 0.05 -6.20
N VAL A 124 -5.04 0.63 -5.05
CA VAL A 124 -3.74 1.26 -4.83
C VAL A 124 -2.89 0.37 -3.95
N ILE A 125 -1.67 0.07 -4.37
CA ILE A 125 -0.73 -0.78 -3.64
C ILE A 125 0.50 0.05 -3.29
N ASP A 126 0.87 0.08 -1.99
CA ASP A 126 1.96 0.93 -1.50
C ASP A 126 2.75 0.27 -0.37
N SER A 127 3.99 0.69 -0.23
CA SER A 127 4.85 0.39 0.92
C SER A 127 4.53 1.34 2.07
N LEU A 128 4.39 0.84 3.28
CA LEU A 128 4.05 1.63 4.45
C LEU A 128 5.20 1.70 5.45
N ALA A 129 5.14 2.69 6.34
CA ALA A 129 5.99 2.75 7.53
C ALA A 129 5.30 2.00 8.69
N ALA A 130 6.02 1.05 9.30
CA ALA A 130 5.57 0.36 10.50
C ALA A 130 5.59 1.29 11.71
N ARG A 131 4.63 1.12 12.61
CA ARG A 131 4.59 1.76 13.94
C ARG A 131 4.94 0.81 15.08
N ASP A 132 5.24 -0.43 14.75
CA ASP A 132 5.62 -1.51 15.65
C ASP A 132 6.48 -2.48 14.83
N ILE A 133 7.62 -2.87 15.38
CA ILE A 133 8.58 -3.77 14.73
C ILE A 133 7.92 -5.12 14.34
N LYS A 134 6.96 -5.58 15.14
CA LYS A 134 6.25 -6.84 14.88
C LYS A 134 5.40 -6.82 13.61
N ARG A 135 5.09 -5.63 13.09
CA ARG A 135 4.30 -5.45 11.87
C ARG A 135 5.14 -5.35 10.61
N LEU A 136 6.45 -5.19 10.76
CA LEU A 136 7.37 -5.03 9.65
C LEU A 136 7.35 -6.29 8.77
N SER A 137 6.93 -6.17 7.53
CA SER A 137 6.79 -7.26 6.53
C SER A 137 5.91 -8.45 6.95
N THR A 138 5.12 -8.30 8.02
CA THR A 138 4.27 -9.37 8.59
C THR A 138 2.79 -9.05 8.59
N THR A 139 2.40 -7.87 8.11
CA THR A 139 1.00 -7.47 8.06
C THR A 139 0.63 -6.89 6.70
N ILE A 140 -0.61 -7.16 6.25
CA ILE A 140 -1.20 -6.50 5.10
C ILE A 140 -2.34 -5.63 5.62
N GLN A 141 -2.34 -4.35 5.27
CA GLN A 141 -3.36 -3.39 5.66
C GLN A 141 -4.22 -3.05 4.45
N ILE A 142 -5.55 -3.09 4.61
CA ILE A 142 -6.51 -2.77 3.55
C ILE A 142 -7.46 -1.71 4.07
N THR A 143 -7.79 -0.74 3.24
CA THR A 143 -8.81 0.27 3.56
C THR A 143 -9.54 0.75 2.31
N ASP A 144 -10.79 1.15 2.46
CA ASP A 144 -11.59 1.80 1.41
C ASP A 144 -11.64 3.33 1.53
N THR A 145 -10.85 3.91 2.44
CA THR A 145 -10.78 5.37 2.64
C THR A 145 -9.72 6.05 1.79
N GLY A 146 -8.96 5.27 1.02
CA GLY A 146 -7.86 5.78 0.21
C GLY A 146 -6.53 5.85 0.96
N ILE A 147 -5.53 6.45 0.33
CA ILE A 147 -4.16 6.56 0.83
C ILE A 147 -3.57 7.92 0.51
N SER A 148 -2.66 8.40 1.35
CA SER A 148 -1.83 9.59 1.07
C SER A 148 -0.38 9.14 0.84
N PRO A 149 0.08 9.04 -0.42
CA PRO A 149 1.42 8.56 -0.73
C PRO A 149 2.50 9.38 -0.03
N GLY A 150 3.45 8.71 0.63
CA GLY A 150 4.56 9.37 1.33
C GLY A 150 4.19 10.12 2.61
N ALA A 151 2.98 9.98 3.14
CA ALA A 151 2.56 10.62 4.39
C ALA A 151 3.39 10.14 5.60
N GLY A 152 3.91 8.92 5.57
CA GLY A 152 4.80 8.37 6.59
C GLY A 152 6.15 9.10 6.69
N MET A 153 6.53 9.88 5.69
CA MET A 153 7.76 10.67 5.62
C MET A 153 7.52 12.18 5.92
N GLY A 154 6.41 12.52 6.58
CA GLY A 154 6.14 13.88 7.03
C GLY A 154 5.64 14.86 5.95
N ASN A 155 5.45 14.43 4.72
CA ASN A 155 4.95 15.25 3.63
C ASN A 155 3.42 15.31 3.61
N ARG A 156 2.85 16.53 3.59
CA ARG A 156 1.43 16.73 3.27
C ARG A 156 1.26 16.64 1.75
N ARG A 157 0.84 15.46 1.26
CA ARG A 157 0.57 15.23 -0.16
C ARG A 157 -0.92 15.03 -0.39
N THR A 158 -1.34 15.28 -1.63
CA THR A 158 -2.71 14.99 -2.08
C THR A 158 -3.01 13.50 -1.89
N GLY A 159 -4.13 13.17 -1.25
CA GLY A 159 -4.59 11.80 -1.09
C GLY A 159 -5.19 11.25 -2.37
N ILE A 160 -5.07 9.94 -2.54
CA ILE A 160 -5.80 9.17 -3.54
C ILE A 160 -6.99 8.53 -2.81
N ASN A 161 -8.16 9.07 -3.01
CA ASN A 161 -9.42 8.63 -2.42
C ASN A 161 -10.57 8.82 -3.40
N SER A 162 -11.78 8.41 -3.03
CA SER A 162 -12.94 8.49 -3.92
C SER A 162 -13.29 9.91 -4.34
N GLU A 163 -13.05 10.92 -3.49
CA GLU A 163 -13.34 12.33 -3.80
C GLU A 163 -12.34 12.89 -4.82
N THR A 164 -11.06 12.53 -4.70
CA THR A 164 -10.00 13.04 -5.57
C THR A 164 -9.92 12.32 -6.90
N SER A 165 -10.32 11.05 -6.96
CA SER A 165 -10.19 10.20 -8.16
C SER A 165 -11.49 9.98 -8.92
N GLY A 166 -12.65 10.28 -8.31
CA GLY A 166 -13.96 10.06 -8.92
C GLY A 166 -14.42 8.59 -8.98
N ALA A 167 -13.63 7.66 -8.45
CA ALA A 167 -13.90 6.24 -8.41
C ALA A 167 -13.77 5.68 -6.99
N LYS A 168 -14.31 4.52 -6.71
CA LYS A 168 -14.06 3.83 -5.44
C LYS A 168 -12.58 3.50 -5.31
N VAL A 169 -11.95 3.83 -4.18
CA VAL A 169 -10.54 3.51 -3.93
C VAL A 169 -10.43 2.45 -2.84
N VAL A 170 -9.67 1.39 -3.10
CA VAL A 170 -9.25 0.41 -2.11
C VAL A 170 -7.73 0.43 -2.07
N ALA A 171 -7.17 0.76 -0.92
CA ALA A 171 -5.72 0.80 -0.71
C ALA A 171 -5.26 -0.45 0.02
N ILE A 172 -4.18 -1.04 -0.47
CA ILE A 172 -3.48 -2.19 0.12
C ILE A 172 -2.06 -1.73 0.45
N GLY A 173 -1.64 -1.93 1.68
CA GLY A 173 -0.30 -1.54 2.10
C GLY A 173 0.37 -2.59 2.96
N VAL A 174 1.68 -2.71 2.79
CA VAL A 174 2.53 -3.56 3.63
C VAL A 174 3.61 -2.70 4.27
N PRO A 175 3.79 -2.77 5.59
CA PRO A 175 4.89 -2.08 6.25
C PRO A 175 6.23 -2.72 5.85
N THR A 176 7.07 -1.97 5.15
CA THR A 176 8.38 -2.42 4.64
C THR A 176 9.54 -1.68 5.29
N VAL A 177 9.24 -0.57 5.97
CA VAL A 177 10.22 0.25 6.69
C VAL A 177 9.72 0.55 8.09
N ILE A 178 10.65 0.81 9.00
CA ILE A 178 10.36 1.31 10.34
C ILE A 178 11.37 2.40 10.69
N ASP A 179 10.89 3.40 11.40
CA ASP A 179 11.73 4.46 11.95
C ASP A 179 12.58 3.90 13.11
N VAL A 180 13.87 4.17 13.12
CA VAL A 180 14.80 3.74 14.17
C VAL A 180 14.35 4.27 15.54
N THR A 181 13.79 5.45 15.61
CA THR A 181 13.29 6.01 16.87
C THR A 181 12.15 5.18 17.46
N THR A 182 11.30 4.61 16.59
CA THR A 182 10.24 3.67 16.97
C THR A 182 10.85 2.40 17.57
N VAL A 183 11.88 1.84 16.93
CA VAL A 183 12.59 0.65 17.43
C VAL A 183 13.21 0.92 18.79
N ILE A 184 13.86 2.06 18.96
CA ILE A 184 14.48 2.45 20.25
C ILE A 184 13.39 2.62 21.32
N ARG A 185 12.28 3.30 21.03
CA ARG A 185 11.17 3.47 21.97
C ARG A 185 10.57 2.13 22.40
N ASP A 186 10.35 1.22 21.45
CA ASP A 186 9.81 -0.11 21.71
C ASP A 186 10.78 -0.92 22.60
N ALA A 187 12.08 -0.85 22.34
CA ALA A 187 13.10 -1.51 23.14
C ALA A 187 13.16 -0.95 24.58
N LEU A 188 13.05 0.36 24.74
CA LEU A 188 13.04 1.02 26.05
C LEU A 188 11.74 0.75 26.82
N ALA A 189 10.59 0.68 26.12
CA ALA A 189 9.30 0.39 26.73
C ALA A 189 9.13 -1.10 27.14
N GLY A 190 9.82 -2.01 26.47
CA GLY A 190 9.76 -3.45 26.73
C GLY A 190 10.77 -3.97 27.76
N GLY A 191 11.73 -3.16 28.18
CA GLY A 191 12.75 -3.55 29.16
C GLY A 191 12.30 -3.32 30.61
N PRO A 192 12.58 -4.25 31.55
CA PRO A 192 12.28 -4.05 32.96
C PRO A 192 13.12 -2.88 33.50
N GLY A 193 12.48 -1.74 33.78
CA GLY A 193 13.10 -0.56 34.38
C GLY A 193 13.54 0.55 33.42
N SER A 194 13.29 0.44 32.12
CA SER A 194 13.66 1.48 31.15
C SER A 194 12.55 2.51 30.96
N THR A 195 12.52 3.50 31.80
CA THR A 195 11.95 4.81 31.43
C THR A 195 13.02 5.53 30.63
N GLY A 196 12.74 5.86 29.36
CA GLY A 196 13.62 6.73 28.60
C GLY A 196 13.87 8.02 29.41
N THR A 197 15.11 8.41 29.56
CA THR A 197 15.46 9.66 30.25
C THR A 197 15.06 10.83 29.35
N GLU A 198 14.82 12.02 29.91
CA GLU A 198 14.58 13.23 29.11
C GLU A 198 15.70 13.46 28.08
N GLU A 199 16.92 13.08 28.41
CA GLU A 199 18.09 13.14 27.51
C GLU A 199 17.94 12.17 26.32
N THR A 200 17.42 10.95 26.55
CA THR A 200 17.17 9.96 25.49
C THR A 200 16.09 10.45 24.53
N GLU A 201 15.00 11.00 25.04
CA GLU A 201 13.93 11.57 24.20
C GLU A 201 14.41 12.81 23.43
N ALA A 202 15.22 13.67 24.04
CA ALA A 202 15.83 14.80 23.36
C ALA A 202 16.75 14.37 22.22
N TYR A 203 17.60 13.36 22.46
CA TYR A 203 18.48 12.78 21.44
C TYR A 203 17.70 12.14 20.29
N ILE A 204 16.67 11.36 20.60
CA ILE A 204 15.78 10.75 19.61
C ILE A 204 15.17 11.86 18.72
N LYS A 205 14.61 12.91 19.35
CA LYS A 205 13.93 13.99 18.63
C LYS A 205 14.87 14.78 17.71
N GLU A 206 16.13 14.96 18.12
CA GLU A 206 17.15 15.64 17.33
C GLU A 206 17.52 14.86 16.06
N HIS A 207 17.42 13.50 16.10
CA HIS A 207 17.86 12.60 15.03
C HIS A 207 16.68 11.90 14.30
N GLU A 208 15.44 12.21 14.66
CA GLU A 208 14.22 11.52 14.19
C GLU A 208 14.08 11.50 12.66
N ALA A 209 14.61 12.47 11.94
CA ALA A 209 14.44 12.61 10.49
C ALA A 209 15.47 11.84 9.65
N GLN A 210 16.38 11.07 10.26
CA GLN A 210 17.60 10.63 9.56
C GLN A 210 17.80 9.12 9.45
N MET A 211 17.02 8.29 10.17
CA MET A 211 17.30 6.85 10.22
C MET A 211 16.04 6.02 10.02
N ILE A 212 16.03 5.25 8.92
CA ILE A 212 15.00 4.27 8.59
C ILE A 212 15.69 2.92 8.40
N VAL A 213 15.12 1.84 8.94
CA VAL A 213 15.57 0.47 8.70
C VAL A 213 14.52 -0.33 7.95
N THR A 214 14.96 -1.35 7.25
CA THR A 214 14.13 -2.26 6.48
C THR A 214 14.17 -3.67 7.06
N SER A 215 13.32 -4.56 6.60
CA SER A 215 13.29 -5.96 7.06
C SER A 215 14.51 -6.78 6.60
N THR A 216 15.36 -6.22 5.76
CA THR A 216 16.57 -6.87 5.21
C THR A 216 17.87 -6.33 5.79
N ASP A 217 17.80 -5.37 6.69
CA ASP A 217 18.97 -4.77 7.37
C ASP A 217 19.31 -5.43 8.71
#